data_23e021c5de8018ca4ab3221cb1cbbd99
#
_entry.id   23e021c5de8018ca4ab3221cb1cbbd99
#
_cell.length_a   1.000
_cell.length_b   1.000
_cell.length_c   1.000
_cell.angle_alpha   90.00
_cell.angle_beta   90.00
_cell.angle_gamma   90.00
#
_symmetry.space_group_name_H-M   'P 1'
#
loop_
_entity.id
_entity.type
_entity.pdbx_description
1 polymer ?
#
loop_
_entity_poly.entity_id
_entity_poly.type
_entity_poly.pdbx_seq_one_letter_code
_entity_poly.pdbx_strand_id
1 'polypeptide(L)'
;MKIVITGRKCSPRESFKERAEKKLAKVERFFGDEAEAKITATAEKSGQTVEITVINNGMIFRAQERAENMNDALDKCVDSLVRQIRKNKTKLEKRMRSAAFDELNDGADVADEKEYDLVRTKHVAVKPQTVDEAILQMNMLGHEFYMFINEATGLVSVVYCRTDGGYGLLEPGAE
;
A
#
# COMPACT_ATOMS: atom_id res chain seq x y z
N MET A 1 -4.11 -16.01 -9.52
CA MET A 1 -4.24 -15.00 -8.42
C MET A 1 -5.59 -15.15 -7.73
N LYS A 2 -5.63 -15.18 -6.40
CA LYS A 2 -6.88 -15.21 -5.62
C LYS A 2 -7.39 -13.79 -5.42
N ILE A 3 -8.65 -13.51 -5.80
CA ILE A 3 -9.26 -12.17 -5.68
C ILE A 3 -10.36 -12.21 -4.62
N VAL A 4 -10.31 -11.31 -3.64
CA VAL A 4 -11.32 -11.12 -2.61
C VAL A 4 -11.86 -9.70 -2.69
N ILE A 5 -13.19 -9.55 -2.86
CA ILE A 5 -13.85 -8.25 -3.01
C ILE A 5 -14.76 -8.01 -1.82
N THR A 6 -14.55 -6.92 -1.10
CA THR A 6 -15.35 -6.51 0.06
C THR A 6 -15.91 -5.10 -0.12
N GLY A 7 -17.07 -4.85 0.46
CA GLY A 7 -17.67 -3.51 0.50
C GLY A 7 -17.67 -2.94 1.92
N ARG A 8 -17.31 -1.67 2.06
CA ARG A 8 -17.51 -0.86 3.27
C ARG A 8 -18.60 0.16 3.01
N LYS A 9 -19.65 0.15 3.82
CA LYS A 9 -20.83 1.02 3.66
C LYS A 9 -21.55 0.85 2.33
N CYS A 10 -21.26 -0.24 1.60
CA CYS A 10 -21.94 -0.61 0.34
C CYS A 10 -21.82 -2.11 0.12
N SER A 11 -22.69 -2.63 -0.76
CA SER A 11 -22.55 -3.98 -1.29
C SER A 11 -22.14 -3.90 -2.75
N PRO A 12 -20.92 -4.30 -3.14
CA PRO A 12 -20.49 -4.26 -4.52
C PRO A 12 -21.39 -5.13 -5.40
N ARG A 13 -21.91 -4.54 -6.49
CA ARG A 13 -22.76 -5.23 -7.46
C ARG A 13 -21.95 -6.26 -8.24
N GLU A 14 -22.60 -7.29 -8.77
CA GLU A 14 -21.94 -8.32 -9.57
C GLU A 14 -21.19 -7.76 -10.76
N SER A 15 -21.78 -6.81 -11.48
CA SER A 15 -21.12 -6.11 -12.60
C SER A 15 -19.82 -5.40 -12.21
N PHE A 16 -19.70 -4.91 -10.97
CA PHE A 16 -18.45 -4.35 -10.45
C PHE A 16 -17.41 -5.44 -10.19
N LYS A 17 -17.82 -6.58 -9.65
CA LYS A 17 -16.92 -7.71 -9.37
C LYS A 17 -16.34 -8.28 -10.67
N GLU A 18 -17.19 -8.55 -11.66
CA GLU A 18 -16.77 -9.01 -12.99
C GLU A 18 -15.79 -8.02 -13.65
N ARG A 19 -16.07 -6.70 -13.55
CA ARG A 19 -15.17 -5.67 -14.05
C ARG A 19 -13.83 -5.67 -13.33
N ALA A 20 -13.84 -5.81 -12.01
CA ALA A 20 -12.63 -5.85 -11.20
C ALA A 20 -11.75 -7.06 -11.54
N GLU A 21 -12.34 -8.25 -11.66
CA GLU A 21 -11.65 -9.47 -12.10
C GLU A 21 -11.03 -9.29 -13.50
N LYS A 22 -11.79 -8.79 -14.46
CA LYS A 22 -11.32 -8.54 -15.81
C LYS A 22 -10.17 -7.53 -15.86
N LYS A 23 -10.23 -6.48 -15.04
CA LYS A 23 -9.18 -5.45 -14.98
C LYS A 23 -7.92 -5.98 -14.30
N LEU A 24 -8.07 -6.75 -13.22
CA LEU A 24 -6.94 -7.36 -12.52
C LEU A 24 -6.28 -8.49 -13.30
N ALA A 25 -6.98 -9.19 -14.19
CA ALA A 25 -6.40 -10.20 -15.07
C ALA A 25 -5.22 -9.64 -15.90
N LYS A 26 -5.23 -8.33 -16.23
CA LYS A 26 -4.11 -7.67 -16.90
C LYS A 26 -2.86 -7.56 -16.03
N VAL A 27 -3.03 -7.56 -14.71
CA VAL A 27 -1.94 -7.40 -13.72
C VAL A 27 -1.52 -8.77 -13.17
N GLU A 28 -2.42 -9.76 -13.21
CA GLU A 28 -2.22 -11.12 -12.70
C GLU A 28 -0.97 -11.79 -13.26
N ARG A 29 -0.71 -11.61 -14.56
CA ARG A 29 0.48 -12.16 -15.23
C ARG A 29 1.82 -11.72 -14.61
N PHE A 30 1.85 -10.59 -13.89
CA PHE A 30 3.06 -10.10 -13.22
C PHE A 30 3.30 -10.73 -11.85
N PHE A 31 2.22 -11.18 -11.21
CA PHE A 31 2.27 -11.70 -9.86
C PHE A 31 2.21 -13.23 -9.79
N GLY A 32 1.73 -13.90 -10.87
CA GLY A 32 1.55 -15.34 -10.87
C GLY A 32 0.34 -15.82 -10.05
N ASP A 33 0.17 -17.13 -9.99
CA ASP A 33 -1.04 -17.76 -9.43
C ASP A 33 -1.10 -17.70 -7.90
N GLU A 34 0.04 -17.59 -7.21
CA GLU A 34 0.13 -17.56 -5.75
C GLU A 34 -0.22 -16.18 -5.14
N ALA A 35 -0.36 -15.16 -5.97
CA ALA A 35 -0.69 -13.83 -5.49
C ALA A 35 -2.14 -13.74 -4.95
N GLU A 36 -2.33 -12.96 -3.90
CA GLU A 36 -3.63 -12.64 -3.34
C GLU A 36 -3.93 -11.14 -3.53
N ALA A 37 -5.08 -10.83 -4.14
CA ALA A 37 -5.57 -9.46 -4.31
C ALA A 37 -6.82 -9.23 -3.46
N LYS A 38 -6.77 -8.22 -2.60
CA LYS A 38 -7.91 -7.74 -1.82
C LYS A 38 -8.39 -6.41 -2.38
N ILE A 39 -9.66 -6.34 -2.75
CA ILE A 39 -10.32 -5.11 -3.23
C ILE A 39 -11.33 -4.68 -2.19
N THR A 40 -11.20 -3.45 -1.70
CA THR A 40 -12.17 -2.84 -0.80
C THR A 40 -12.84 -1.66 -1.50
N ALA A 41 -14.16 -1.77 -1.70
CA ALA A 41 -14.98 -0.71 -2.24
C ALA A 41 -15.70 0.02 -1.11
N THR A 42 -15.56 1.34 -1.02
CA THR A 42 -16.18 2.16 0.02
C THR A 42 -17.07 3.22 -0.62
N ALA A 43 -18.34 3.27 -0.20
CA ALA A 43 -19.26 4.33 -0.61
C ALA A 43 -19.37 5.40 0.46
N GLU A 44 -19.12 6.65 0.10
CA GLU A 44 -19.27 7.81 0.98
C GLU A 44 -20.12 8.88 0.30
N LYS A 45 -20.67 9.80 1.10
CA LYS A 45 -21.49 10.91 0.56
C LYS A 45 -20.71 11.81 -0.42
N SER A 46 -19.40 11.88 -0.25
CA SER A 46 -18.48 12.74 -1.01
C SER A 46 -17.77 12.02 -2.16
N GLY A 47 -18.13 10.78 -2.47
CA GLY A 47 -17.54 9.99 -3.57
C GLY A 47 -17.37 8.52 -3.24
N GLN A 48 -16.87 7.77 -4.21
CA GLN A 48 -16.63 6.34 -4.14
C GLN A 48 -15.13 6.08 -4.08
N THR A 49 -14.67 5.26 -3.16
CA THR A 49 -13.24 4.93 -2.99
C THR A 49 -13.03 3.45 -3.25
N VAL A 50 -12.03 3.11 -4.06
CA VAL A 50 -11.57 1.73 -4.26
C VAL A 50 -10.12 1.63 -3.79
N GLU A 51 -9.86 0.64 -2.98
CA GLU A 51 -8.52 0.23 -2.53
C GLU A 51 -8.23 -1.17 -3.08
N ILE A 52 -7.06 -1.33 -3.69
CA ILE A 52 -6.55 -2.63 -4.14
C ILE A 52 -5.25 -2.91 -3.39
N THR A 53 -5.17 -4.04 -2.72
CA THR A 53 -3.94 -4.54 -2.10
C THR A 53 -3.60 -5.88 -2.70
N VAL A 54 -2.43 -6.01 -3.32
CA VAL A 54 -1.90 -7.28 -3.83
C VAL A 54 -0.73 -7.71 -2.97
N ILE A 55 -0.77 -8.95 -2.51
CA ILE A 55 0.31 -9.56 -1.72
C ILE A 55 0.92 -10.68 -2.56
N ASN A 56 2.23 -10.62 -2.78
CA ASN A 56 2.96 -11.64 -3.51
C ASN A 56 4.40 -11.75 -3.00
N ASN A 57 4.83 -12.96 -2.64
CA ASN A 57 6.19 -13.26 -2.17
C ASN A 57 6.68 -12.31 -1.07
N GLY A 58 5.82 -12.00 -0.09
CA GLY A 58 6.12 -11.08 1.03
C GLY A 58 6.19 -9.60 0.63
N MET A 59 5.88 -9.26 -0.62
CA MET A 59 5.74 -7.88 -1.09
C MET A 59 4.28 -7.46 -1.10
N ILE A 60 4.03 -6.22 -0.70
CA ILE A 60 2.70 -5.63 -0.68
C ILE A 60 2.66 -4.48 -1.68
N PHE A 61 1.72 -4.55 -2.60
CA PHE A 61 1.39 -3.50 -3.57
C PHE A 61 0.02 -2.93 -3.20
N ARG A 62 -0.06 -1.64 -2.95
CA ARG A 62 -1.31 -1.00 -2.57
C ARG A 62 -1.56 0.25 -3.39
N ALA A 63 -2.77 0.37 -3.92
CA ALA A 63 -3.27 1.59 -4.53
C ALA A 63 -4.65 1.90 -3.95
N GLN A 64 -4.95 3.19 -3.78
CA GLN A 64 -6.25 3.68 -3.33
C GLN A 64 -6.59 4.92 -4.16
N GLU A 65 -7.77 4.91 -4.77
CA GLU A 65 -8.23 6.01 -5.60
C GLU A 65 -9.70 6.32 -5.32
N ARG A 66 -10.06 7.58 -5.56
CA ARG A 66 -11.41 8.09 -5.36
C ARG A 66 -11.95 8.69 -6.64
N ALA A 67 -13.25 8.47 -6.91
CA ALA A 67 -13.96 9.05 -8.04
C ALA A 67 -15.45 9.27 -7.70
N GLU A 68 -16.19 9.86 -8.61
CA GLU A 68 -17.64 10.05 -8.48
C GLU A 68 -18.38 8.71 -8.49
N ASN A 69 -17.91 7.73 -9.28
CA ASN A 69 -18.48 6.39 -9.33
C ASN A 69 -17.40 5.31 -9.07
N MET A 70 -17.89 4.12 -8.68
CA MET A 70 -17.06 3.01 -8.27
C MET A 70 -16.20 2.43 -9.40
N ASN A 71 -16.72 2.43 -10.63
CA ASN A 71 -15.99 1.90 -11.78
C ASN A 71 -14.81 2.79 -12.19
N ASP A 72 -14.99 4.11 -12.14
CA ASP A 72 -13.91 5.05 -12.41
C ASP A 72 -12.84 5.02 -11.31
N ALA A 73 -13.27 4.87 -10.04
CA ALA A 73 -12.35 4.67 -8.93
C ALA A 73 -11.53 3.38 -9.11
N LEU A 74 -12.16 2.29 -9.55
CA LEU A 74 -11.48 1.03 -9.86
C LEU A 74 -10.46 1.20 -10.98
N ASP A 75 -10.85 1.83 -12.08
CA ASP A 75 -9.99 2.02 -13.25
C ASP A 75 -8.74 2.84 -12.87
N LYS A 76 -8.93 3.96 -12.19
CA LYS A 76 -7.82 4.78 -11.66
C LYS A 76 -6.92 3.99 -10.70
N CYS A 77 -7.51 3.16 -9.84
CA CYS A 77 -6.80 2.36 -8.88
C CYS A 77 -5.90 1.31 -9.57
N VAL A 78 -6.41 0.63 -10.60
CA VAL A 78 -5.64 -0.32 -11.41
C VAL A 78 -4.51 0.40 -12.16
N ASP A 79 -4.78 1.56 -12.76
CA ASP A 79 -3.77 2.36 -13.45
C ASP A 79 -2.66 2.84 -12.50
N SER A 80 -3.03 3.24 -11.29
CA SER A 80 -2.08 3.62 -10.23
C SER A 80 -1.19 2.43 -9.82
N LEU A 81 -1.78 1.24 -9.66
CA LEU A 81 -1.05 0.01 -9.37
C LEU A 81 -0.06 -0.35 -10.50
N VAL A 82 -0.51 -0.31 -11.76
CA VAL A 82 0.35 -0.56 -12.94
C VAL A 82 1.49 0.45 -13.01
N ARG A 83 1.24 1.72 -12.70
CA ARG A 83 2.27 2.77 -12.66
C ARG A 83 3.31 2.50 -11.58
N GLN A 84 2.91 2.05 -10.39
CA GLN A 84 3.83 1.65 -9.33
C GLN A 84 4.72 0.47 -9.76
N ILE A 85 4.14 -0.54 -10.43
CA ILE A 85 4.88 -1.70 -10.94
C ILE A 85 5.90 -1.24 -11.99
N ARG A 86 5.48 -0.41 -12.96
CA ARG A 86 6.37 0.13 -14.00
C ARG A 86 7.53 0.93 -13.39
N LYS A 87 7.22 1.83 -12.45
CA LYS A 87 8.23 2.67 -11.79
C LYS A 87 9.29 1.86 -11.03
N ASN A 88 8.94 0.69 -10.53
CA ASN A 88 9.85 -0.15 -9.75
C ASN A 88 10.26 -1.43 -10.52
N LYS A 89 10.10 -1.44 -11.85
CA LYS A 89 10.29 -2.61 -12.70
C LYS A 89 11.62 -3.32 -12.42
N THR A 90 12.74 -2.65 -12.52
CA THR A 90 14.08 -3.24 -12.37
C THR A 90 14.30 -3.88 -10.99
N LYS A 91 13.78 -3.22 -9.92
CA LYS A 91 13.88 -3.73 -8.55
C LYS A 91 12.98 -4.93 -8.33
N LEU A 92 11.78 -4.92 -8.92
CA LEU A 92 10.82 -6.01 -8.87
C LEU A 92 11.34 -7.23 -9.63
N GLU A 93 11.94 -7.07 -10.81
CA GLU A 93 12.56 -8.16 -11.59
C GLU A 93 13.65 -8.86 -10.81
N LYS A 94 14.56 -8.12 -10.19
CA LYS A 94 15.60 -8.70 -9.33
C LYS A 94 15.03 -9.57 -8.20
N ARG A 95 13.86 -9.21 -7.67
CA ARG A 95 13.25 -9.90 -6.53
C ARG A 95 12.30 -11.01 -6.95
N MET A 96 11.53 -10.82 -8.02
CA MET A 96 10.47 -11.74 -8.43
C MET A 96 10.88 -12.68 -9.58
N ARG A 97 11.98 -12.39 -10.29
CA ARG A 97 12.48 -13.18 -11.43
C ARG A 97 11.38 -13.55 -12.43
N SER A 98 10.54 -12.60 -12.82
CA SER A 98 9.42 -12.81 -13.73
C SER A 98 9.70 -12.25 -15.11
N ALA A 99 9.59 -13.07 -16.15
CA ALA A 99 9.71 -12.65 -17.55
C ALA A 99 8.57 -11.70 -18.01
N ALA A 100 7.44 -11.65 -17.28
CA ALA A 100 6.27 -10.84 -17.63
C ALA A 100 6.50 -9.33 -17.53
N PHE A 101 7.60 -8.90 -16.90
CA PHE A 101 7.93 -7.48 -16.80
C PHE A 101 8.41 -6.86 -18.12
N ASP A 102 8.94 -7.67 -19.06
CA ASP A 102 9.43 -7.15 -20.34
C ASP A 102 8.32 -6.59 -21.24
N GLU A 103 7.11 -7.11 -21.11
CA GLU A 103 5.95 -6.67 -21.90
C GLU A 103 5.35 -5.32 -21.44
N LEU A 104 5.77 -4.77 -20.29
CA LEU A 104 5.35 -3.44 -19.84
C LEU A 104 6.04 -2.29 -20.58
N ASN A 105 6.97 -2.59 -21.47
CA ASN A 105 7.79 -1.60 -22.17
C ASN A 105 7.08 -0.97 -23.37
N ASP A 106 5.82 -0.58 -23.23
CA ASP A 106 5.08 0.16 -24.25
C ASP A 106 5.37 1.67 -24.12
N GLY A 107 6.49 2.11 -24.70
CA GLY A 107 6.73 3.46 -25.21
C GLY A 107 6.73 4.65 -24.21
N ALA A 108 6.71 4.46 -22.92
CA ALA A 108 6.88 5.55 -21.97
C ALA A 108 8.35 5.56 -21.48
N ASP A 109 9.07 6.64 -21.76
CA ASP A 109 10.39 6.92 -21.18
C ASP A 109 10.33 6.65 -19.67
N VAL A 110 10.94 5.54 -19.26
CA VAL A 110 11.20 5.26 -17.84
C VAL A 110 12.30 6.23 -17.47
N ALA A 111 11.93 7.32 -16.81
CA ALA A 111 12.89 8.23 -16.20
C ALA A 111 13.89 7.39 -15.39
N ASP A 112 15.17 7.63 -15.59
CA ASP A 112 16.31 6.99 -14.95
C ASP A 112 16.01 6.78 -13.46
N GLU A 113 15.74 5.54 -13.06
CA GLU A 113 15.40 5.22 -11.67
C GLU A 113 16.64 5.44 -10.83
N LYS A 114 16.64 6.54 -10.08
CA LYS A 114 17.62 6.75 -9.02
C LYS A 114 17.58 5.54 -8.08
N GLU A 115 18.69 4.84 -8.01
CA GLU A 115 18.91 3.82 -6.99
C GLU A 115 18.62 4.46 -5.62
N TYR A 116 17.94 3.72 -4.70
CA TYR A 116 17.67 4.28 -3.37
C TYR A 116 19.00 4.57 -2.69
N ASP A 117 19.30 5.85 -2.54
CA ASP A 117 20.50 6.30 -1.84
C ASP A 117 20.17 6.38 -0.35
N LEU A 118 20.79 5.51 0.45
CA LEU A 118 20.72 5.60 1.91
C LEU A 118 21.67 6.68 2.40
N VAL A 119 21.26 7.93 2.28
CA VAL A 119 22.07 9.10 2.58
C VAL A 119 22.54 9.15 4.03
N ARG A 120 21.77 8.60 4.97
CA ARG A 120 22.09 8.68 6.40
C ARG A 120 21.48 7.53 7.22
N THR A 121 22.31 6.95 8.09
CA THR A 121 21.87 6.03 9.14
C THR A 121 21.99 6.72 10.50
N LYS A 122 20.95 6.66 11.33
CA LYS A 122 20.97 7.11 12.72
C LYS A 122 20.69 5.95 13.65
N HIS A 123 21.50 5.81 14.67
CA HIS A 123 21.22 4.90 15.79
C HIS A 123 20.53 5.70 16.88
N VAL A 124 19.34 5.32 17.28
CA VAL A 124 18.56 5.98 18.33
C VAL A 124 18.34 5.03 19.49
N ALA A 125 18.53 5.52 20.70
CA ALA A 125 18.19 4.75 21.91
C ALA A 125 16.66 4.79 22.07
N VAL A 126 16.00 3.64 21.95
CA VAL A 126 14.57 3.48 22.26
C VAL A 126 14.39 3.29 23.76
N LYS A 127 13.47 4.05 24.34
CA LYS A 127 13.15 4.00 25.77
C LYS A 127 11.71 3.56 25.99
N PRO A 128 11.40 2.91 27.12
CA PRO A 128 10.02 2.67 27.53
C PRO A 128 9.27 3.99 27.71
N GLN A 129 8.09 4.10 27.12
CA GLN A 129 7.21 5.27 27.15
C GLN A 129 5.77 4.82 26.91
N THR A 130 4.81 5.63 27.36
CA THR A 130 3.42 5.49 26.95
C THR A 130 3.23 6.02 25.52
N VAL A 131 2.13 5.63 24.86
CA VAL A 131 1.79 6.13 23.52
C VAL A 131 1.64 7.65 23.51
N ASP A 132 1.01 8.22 24.54
CA ASP A 132 0.81 9.67 24.63
C ASP A 132 2.13 10.43 24.80
N GLU A 133 3.05 9.91 25.61
CA GLU A 133 4.39 10.47 25.75
C GLU A 133 5.20 10.40 24.45
N ALA A 134 5.09 9.28 23.73
CA ALA A 134 5.73 9.13 22.43
C ALA A 134 5.19 10.11 21.40
N ILE A 135 3.88 10.34 21.35
CA ILE A 135 3.24 11.36 20.50
C ILE A 135 3.74 12.76 20.87
N LEU A 136 3.77 13.08 22.18
CA LEU A 136 4.27 14.36 22.67
C LEU A 136 5.73 14.56 22.25
N GLN A 137 6.57 13.57 22.46
CA GLN A 137 7.99 13.62 22.10
C GLN A 137 8.18 13.79 20.57
N MET A 138 7.40 13.09 19.77
CA MET A 138 7.40 13.23 18.31
C MET A 138 7.10 14.68 17.89
N ASN A 139 6.05 15.28 18.48
CA ASN A 139 5.64 16.65 18.19
C ASN A 139 6.70 17.67 18.63
N MET A 140 7.30 17.49 19.81
CA MET A 140 8.37 18.36 20.30
C MET A 140 9.62 18.32 19.44
N LEU A 141 9.93 17.17 18.82
CA LEU A 141 11.05 17.02 17.90
C LEU A 141 10.73 17.50 16.47
N GLY A 142 9.48 17.82 16.16
CA GLY A 142 9.03 18.15 14.81
C GLY A 142 9.17 16.99 13.83
N HIS A 143 9.04 15.76 14.28
CA HIS A 143 9.11 14.57 13.47
C HIS A 143 7.74 14.10 13.04
N GLU A 144 7.65 13.43 11.88
CA GLU A 144 6.43 12.80 11.39
C GLU A 144 6.22 11.38 11.94
N PHE A 145 7.24 10.79 12.55
CA PHE A 145 7.20 9.48 13.21
C PHE A 145 8.19 9.45 14.39
N TYR A 146 7.93 8.56 15.35
CA TYR A 146 8.80 8.33 16.49
C TYR A 146 8.74 6.87 16.96
N MET A 147 9.91 6.28 17.19
CA MET A 147 10.08 4.88 17.61
C MET A 147 10.39 4.82 19.10
N PHE A 148 9.69 3.96 19.83
CA PHE A 148 9.80 3.79 21.28
C PHE A 148 9.50 2.35 21.69
N ILE A 149 9.72 2.00 22.95
CA ILE A 149 9.23 0.77 23.53
C ILE A 149 7.91 1.09 24.21
N ASN A 150 6.81 0.47 23.76
CA ASN A 150 5.51 0.66 24.41
C ASN A 150 5.51 0.00 25.79
N GLU A 151 5.33 0.77 26.86
CA GLU A 151 5.31 0.26 28.23
C GLU A 151 4.22 -0.78 28.48
N ALA A 152 3.09 -0.66 27.77
CA ALA A 152 1.97 -1.58 27.93
C ALA A 152 2.25 -2.97 27.34
N THR A 153 3.03 -3.05 26.26
CA THR A 153 3.29 -4.32 25.54
C THR A 153 4.74 -4.79 25.62
N GLY A 154 5.68 -3.91 26.01
CA GLY A 154 7.12 -4.18 26.00
C GLY A 154 7.72 -4.27 24.59
N LEU A 155 6.93 -3.99 23.54
CA LEU A 155 7.34 -4.12 22.13
C LEU A 155 7.85 -2.79 21.59
N VAL A 156 8.78 -2.88 20.64
CA VAL A 156 9.19 -1.71 19.86
C VAL A 156 8.03 -1.29 18.96
N SER A 157 7.56 -0.06 19.16
CA SER A 157 6.39 0.51 18.48
C SER A 157 6.76 1.83 17.81
N VAL A 158 5.96 2.25 16.83
CA VAL A 158 6.14 3.52 16.12
C VAL A 158 4.84 4.29 16.12
N VAL A 159 4.86 5.53 16.64
CA VAL A 159 3.78 6.50 16.40
C VAL A 159 4.11 7.34 15.18
N TYR A 160 3.09 7.73 14.42
CA TYR A 160 3.24 8.51 13.19
C TYR A 160 2.07 9.46 12.95
N CYS A 161 2.33 10.56 12.24
CA CYS A 161 1.29 11.48 11.79
C CYS A 161 0.53 10.88 10.61
N ARG A 162 -0.81 10.93 10.66
CA ARG A 162 -1.69 10.51 9.58
C ARG A 162 -1.96 11.68 8.63
N THR A 163 -2.08 11.39 7.34
CA THR A 163 -2.41 12.41 6.32
C THR A 163 -3.84 12.92 6.40
N ASP A 164 -4.74 12.15 7.03
CA ASP A 164 -6.15 12.50 7.26
C ASP A 164 -6.38 13.20 8.61
N GLY A 165 -5.29 13.52 9.33
CA GLY A 165 -5.27 14.09 10.66
C GLY A 165 -5.21 13.03 11.77
N GLY A 166 -4.70 13.42 12.93
CA GLY A 166 -4.47 12.53 14.07
C GLY A 166 -3.19 11.70 13.96
N TYR A 167 -3.09 10.68 14.80
CA TYR A 167 -1.91 9.84 14.93
C TYR A 167 -2.24 8.37 14.70
N GLY A 168 -1.26 7.60 14.24
CA GLY A 168 -1.33 6.16 14.13
C GLY A 168 -0.26 5.49 14.98
N LEU A 169 -0.53 4.27 15.44
CA LEU A 169 0.40 3.41 16.14
C LEU A 169 0.67 2.16 15.28
N LEU A 170 1.93 1.82 15.10
CA LEU A 170 2.38 0.57 14.49
C LEU A 170 3.04 -0.27 15.56
N GLU A 171 2.57 -1.49 15.72
CA GLU A 171 3.13 -2.49 16.63
C GLU A 171 3.36 -3.79 15.87
N PRO A 172 4.39 -4.60 16.27
CA PRO A 172 4.53 -5.95 15.74
C PRO A 172 3.26 -6.76 16.04
N GLY A 173 2.66 -7.36 15.00
CA GLY A 173 1.56 -8.30 15.19
C GLY A 173 2.09 -9.65 15.65
N ALA A 174 1.33 -10.40 16.47
CA ALA A 174 1.56 -11.82 16.63
C ALA A 174 1.25 -12.52 15.29
N GLU A 175 2.15 -13.42 14.87
CA GLU A 175 1.92 -14.32 13.73
C GLU A 175 0.84 -15.36 14.06
#